data_100d3f9d1d754b7fc8b2238701704837
#
_entry.id   100d3f9d1d754b7fc8b2238701704837
#
_cell.length_a   1.000
_cell.length_b   1.000
_cell.length_c   1.000
_cell.angle_alpha   90.00
_cell.angle_beta   90.00
_cell.angle_gamma   90.00
#
_symmetry.space_group_name_H-M   'P 1'
#
loop_
_entity.id
_entity.type
_entity.pdbx_description
1 polymer ?
#
loop_
_entity_poly.entity_id
_entity_poly.type
_entity_poly.pdbx_seq_one_letter_code
_entity_poly.pdbx_strand_id
1 'polypeptide(L)'
;YGTCIAQDGNGALRSNFWGPTDVRSELVRTNVVVFVNNDLGDGRESFTELALYKSESDRTAHASYAFSSSKHRVGPDNYYLNQLKVDVDGVPTAIFAGKQLYIDNYRYEERQRLVNVKKETYRFLQGLRGTRGDWDWETAFVKSQAQSNDVTSNRMSNTLLKEALNDSTPAAYNPFSAGVNSNIERTLIDVYRKGTSDLMMVDFKISNNDLWEMSGGNVGALFGLEYRDEEVDDDRDPRLDGTITYTDYEGDTYPLVADVLNSSPTGDVSGSRNVISAFSELQVP
;
A
#
# COMPACT_ATOMS: atom_id res chain seq x y z
N TYR A 1 0.92 3.63 -38.93
CA TYR A 1 0.32 4.12 -37.72
C TYR A 1 1.27 5.14 -37.09
N GLY A 2 0.96 6.44 -37.21
CA GLY A 2 1.78 7.50 -36.66
C GLY A 2 1.58 7.60 -35.14
N THR A 3 2.37 6.92 -34.36
CA THR A 3 2.56 7.32 -32.97
C THR A 3 3.29 8.66 -32.96
N CYS A 4 2.66 9.70 -32.45
CA CYS A 4 3.34 10.97 -32.21
C CYS A 4 4.36 10.74 -31.09
N ILE A 5 5.57 10.39 -31.43
CA ILE A 5 6.68 10.29 -30.51
C ILE A 5 7.34 11.67 -30.50
N ALA A 6 7.22 12.38 -29.38
CA ALA A 6 7.95 13.61 -29.19
C ALA A 6 9.43 13.26 -28.95
N GLN A 7 10.31 13.87 -29.72
CA GLN A 7 11.76 13.75 -29.56
C GLN A 7 12.27 14.99 -28.80
N ASP A 8 13.07 14.80 -27.77
CA ASP A 8 13.74 15.92 -27.12
C ASP A 8 14.96 16.42 -27.91
N GLY A 9 15.58 17.52 -27.45
CA GLY A 9 16.73 18.11 -28.14
C GLY A 9 17.97 17.20 -28.24
N ASN A 10 17.99 16.07 -27.52
CA ASN A 10 19.07 15.08 -27.54
C ASN A 10 18.70 13.84 -28.40
N GLY A 11 17.55 13.85 -29.04
CA GLY A 11 17.07 12.73 -29.86
C GLY A 11 16.36 11.62 -29.07
N ALA A 12 16.19 11.76 -27.77
CA ALA A 12 15.48 10.77 -26.97
C ALA A 12 13.96 10.83 -27.23
N LEU A 13 13.35 9.65 -27.42
CA LEU A 13 11.92 9.52 -27.60
C LEU A 13 11.19 9.80 -26.30
N ARG A 14 10.13 10.59 -26.36
CA ARG A 14 9.29 10.97 -25.21
C ARG A 14 7.87 10.47 -25.39
N SER A 15 7.23 10.12 -24.29
CA SER A 15 5.83 9.74 -24.25
C SER A 15 5.05 10.59 -23.23
N ASN A 16 3.73 10.64 -23.36
CA ASN A 16 2.87 11.32 -22.39
C ASN A 16 2.63 10.44 -21.15
N PHE A 17 3.59 10.45 -20.24
CA PHE A 17 3.56 9.66 -19.02
C PHE A 17 2.35 9.94 -18.10
N TRP A 18 1.82 11.16 -18.14
CA TRP A 18 0.75 11.60 -17.24
C TRP A 18 -0.64 11.52 -17.87
N GLY A 19 -0.72 11.40 -19.19
CA GLY A 19 -1.99 11.49 -19.92
C GLY A 19 -3.10 10.54 -19.45
N PRO A 20 -2.80 9.29 -19.16
CA PRO A 20 -3.80 8.30 -18.78
C PRO A 20 -3.96 8.09 -17.26
N THR A 21 -3.47 9.00 -16.43
CA THR A 21 -3.50 8.83 -14.97
C THR A 21 -4.58 9.67 -14.31
N ASP A 22 -5.19 9.12 -13.26
CA ASP A 22 -6.13 9.87 -12.44
C ASP A 22 -5.39 10.90 -11.58
N VAL A 23 -5.82 12.14 -11.65
CA VAL A 23 -5.34 13.22 -10.76
C VAL A 23 -5.89 13.01 -9.35
N ARG A 24 -7.09 12.42 -9.23
CA ARG A 24 -7.77 12.14 -7.97
C ARG A 24 -8.43 10.78 -8.04
N SER A 25 -8.20 9.97 -7.00
CA SER A 25 -8.87 8.68 -6.85
C SER A 25 -10.37 8.85 -6.69
N GLU A 26 -11.14 7.94 -7.27
CA GLU A 26 -12.52 7.71 -6.84
C GLU A 26 -12.49 7.20 -5.41
N LEU A 27 -13.43 7.65 -4.57
CA LEU A 27 -13.44 7.30 -3.17
C LEU A 27 -14.88 7.21 -2.66
N VAL A 28 -15.27 6.01 -2.26
CA VAL A 28 -16.54 5.73 -1.60
C VAL A 28 -16.27 5.49 -0.11
N ARG A 29 -17.06 6.12 0.75
CA ARG A 29 -16.96 5.97 2.20
C ARG A 29 -18.31 5.70 2.82
N THR A 30 -18.32 4.81 3.81
CA THR A 30 -19.48 4.56 4.67
C THR A 30 -19.01 4.65 6.11
N ASN A 31 -19.70 5.44 6.91
CA ASN A 31 -19.43 5.57 8.33
C ASN A 31 -20.76 5.47 9.10
N VAL A 32 -20.81 4.54 10.04
CA VAL A 32 -21.97 4.33 10.92
C VAL A 32 -21.45 4.34 12.35
N VAL A 33 -22.06 5.20 13.17
CA VAL A 33 -21.74 5.28 14.61
C VAL A 33 -23.06 5.22 15.39
N VAL A 34 -23.07 4.39 16.41
CA VAL A 34 -24.22 4.24 17.33
C VAL A 34 -23.74 4.51 18.73
N PHE A 35 -24.45 5.40 19.43
CA PHE A 35 -24.23 5.71 20.83
C PHE A 35 -25.45 5.26 21.63
N VAL A 36 -25.21 4.57 22.73
CA VAL A 36 -26.24 4.16 23.67
C VAL A 36 -25.80 4.57 25.06
N ASN A 37 -26.57 5.46 25.70
CA ASN A 37 -26.38 5.82 27.09
C ASN A 37 -27.59 5.30 27.90
N ASN A 38 -27.31 4.69 29.02
CA ASN A 38 -28.32 4.10 29.87
C ASN A 38 -28.09 4.52 31.33
N ASP A 39 -29.05 5.19 31.91
CA ASP A 39 -29.06 5.54 33.34
C ASP A 39 -29.35 4.27 34.16
N LEU A 40 -28.41 3.90 35.02
CA LEU A 40 -28.52 2.74 35.93
C LEU A 40 -29.08 3.10 37.30
N GLY A 41 -29.39 4.36 37.54
CA GLY A 41 -29.81 4.89 38.83
C GLY A 41 -28.64 5.14 39.79
N ASP A 42 -28.93 5.83 40.90
CA ASP A 42 -27.94 6.15 41.94
C ASP A 42 -26.69 6.88 41.39
N GLY A 43 -26.85 7.76 40.40
CA GLY A 43 -25.76 8.54 39.81
C GLY A 43 -24.79 7.69 38.96
N ARG A 44 -25.23 6.54 38.48
CA ARG A 44 -24.44 5.64 37.61
C ARG A 44 -25.00 5.61 36.19
N GLU A 45 -24.13 5.58 35.23
CA GLU A 45 -24.48 5.51 33.81
C GLU A 45 -23.59 4.47 33.08
N SER A 46 -24.19 3.73 32.15
CA SER A 46 -23.42 2.97 31.16
C SER A 46 -23.48 3.67 29.82
N PHE A 47 -22.37 3.64 29.11
CA PHE A 47 -22.27 4.17 27.75
C PHE A 47 -21.62 3.18 26.82
N THR A 48 -22.19 3.07 25.63
CA THR A 48 -21.73 2.15 24.59
C THR A 48 -21.55 2.93 23.30
N GLU A 49 -20.46 2.68 22.61
CA GLU A 49 -20.20 3.19 21.27
C GLU A 49 -19.88 2.03 20.32
N LEU A 50 -20.58 1.97 19.20
CA LEU A 50 -20.29 1.09 18.09
C LEU A 50 -19.96 1.94 16.88
N ALA A 51 -18.82 1.72 16.26
CA ALA A 51 -18.43 2.41 15.04
C ALA A 51 -18.00 1.42 13.97
N LEU A 52 -18.49 1.65 12.75
CA LEU A 52 -18.11 0.96 11.54
C LEU A 52 -17.68 1.99 10.51
N TYR A 53 -16.49 1.84 9.97
CA TYR A 53 -16.01 2.62 8.86
C TYR A 53 -15.58 1.69 7.73
N LYS A 54 -16.01 2.00 6.50
CA LYS A 54 -15.55 1.35 5.27
C LYS A 54 -15.18 2.40 4.26
N SER A 55 -14.11 2.16 3.52
CA SER A 55 -13.78 2.95 2.35
C SER A 55 -13.24 2.07 1.23
N GLU A 56 -13.58 2.43 0.01
CA GLU A 56 -13.03 1.87 -1.21
C GLU A 56 -12.54 3.00 -2.10
N SER A 57 -11.33 2.86 -2.60
CA SER A 57 -10.69 3.85 -3.46
C SER A 57 -10.12 3.17 -4.68
N ASP A 58 -10.49 3.68 -5.87
CA ASP A 58 -10.00 3.24 -7.16
C ASP A 58 -9.18 4.35 -7.82
N ARG A 59 -8.07 3.95 -8.42
CA ARG A 59 -7.16 4.88 -9.09
C ARG A 59 -6.46 4.21 -10.26
N THR A 60 -6.45 4.89 -11.40
CA THR A 60 -5.54 4.60 -12.51
C THR A 60 -4.19 5.32 -12.28
N ALA A 61 -3.12 4.56 -12.18
CA ALA A 61 -1.76 5.08 -12.08
C ALA A 61 -1.02 4.89 -13.39
N HIS A 62 0.10 5.61 -13.57
CA HIS A 62 0.92 5.46 -14.76
C HIS A 62 1.41 4.01 -14.94
N ALA A 63 1.67 3.64 -16.19
CA ALA A 63 2.18 2.32 -16.57
C ALA A 63 3.54 2.00 -15.92
N SER A 64 3.91 0.74 -15.92
CA SER A 64 5.25 0.30 -15.50
C SER A 64 6.32 0.84 -16.47
N TYR A 65 7.51 1.06 -15.95
CA TYR A 65 8.66 1.48 -16.75
C TYR A 65 9.95 0.81 -16.25
N ALA A 66 10.87 0.55 -17.17
CA ALA A 66 12.16 -0.03 -16.85
C ALA A 66 13.23 1.05 -16.79
N PHE A 67 14.01 1.05 -15.72
CA PHE A 67 15.29 1.75 -15.65
C PHE A 67 16.44 0.85 -16.13
N SER A 68 17.57 1.46 -16.46
CA SER A 68 18.83 0.75 -16.77
C SER A 68 19.25 -0.21 -15.65
N SER A 69 18.92 0.11 -14.40
CA SER A 69 19.20 -0.73 -13.23
C SER A 69 18.47 -2.08 -13.25
N SER A 70 17.39 -2.23 -14.01
CA SER A 70 16.69 -3.51 -14.18
C SER A 70 17.41 -4.46 -15.13
N LYS A 71 18.40 -3.98 -15.92
CA LYS A 71 19.24 -4.73 -16.86
C LYS A 71 18.46 -5.64 -17.82
N HIS A 72 17.28 -5.22 -18.25
CA HIS A 72 16.49 -5.96 -19.23
C HIS A 72 17.10 -5.85 -20.63
N ARG A 73 16.99 -6.93 -21.40
CA ARG A 73 17.48 -7.02 -22.79
C ARG A 73 16.44 -7.75 -23.63
N VAL A 74 16.27 -7.28 -24.85
CA VAL A 74 15.68 -8.11 -25.89
C VAL A 74 16.73 -9.14 -26.31
N GLY A 75 16.43 -10.42 -26.09
CA GLY A 75 17.39 -11.48 -26.32
C GLY A 75 17.69 -11.72 -27.82
N PRO A 76 18.81 -12.37 -28.14
CA PRO A 76 19.23 -12.63 -29.53
C PRO A 76 18.25 -13.52 -30.28
N ASP A 77 17.49 -14.35 -29.56
CA ASP A 77 16.51 -15.27 -30.14
C ASP A 77 15.08 -14.68 -30.18
N ASN A 78 14.89 -13.44 -29.69
CA ASN A 78 13.57 -12.82 -29.70
C ASN A 78 12.93 -12.82 -31.08
N TYR A 79 11.71 -13.36 -31.15
CA TYR A 79 10.99 -13.54 -32.41
C TYR A 79 10.89 -12.27 -33.24
N TYR A 80 10.52 -11.16 -32.64
CA TYR A 80 10.29 -9.89 -33.34
C TYR A 80 11.57 -9.14 -33.65
N LEU A 81 12.62 -9.25 -32.83
CA LEU A 81 13.91 -8.66 -33.08
C LEU A 81 14.54 -9.30 -34.37
N ASN A 82 14.41 -10.61 -34.51
CA ASN A 82 14.93 -11.32 -35.65
C ASN A 82 14.19 -11.02 -36.96
N GLN A 83 12.97 -10.50 -36.87
CA GLN A 83 12.18 -10.08 -38.04
C GLN A 83 12.27 -8.57 -38.32
N LEU A 84 12.85 -7.80 -37.39
CA LEU A 84 12.99 -6.37 -37.57
C LEU A 84 13.94 -6.04 -38.72
N LYS A 85 13.41 -5.39 -39.77
CA LYS A 85 14.17 -4.91 -40.90
C LYS A 85 14.28 -3.40 -40.90
N VAL A 86 15.46 -2.89 -41.15
CA VAL A 86 15.72 -1.46 -41.36
C VAL A 86 16.19 -1.25 -42.78
N ASP A 87 15.90 -0.10 -43.35
CA ASP A 87 16.39 0.26 -44.68
C ASP A 87 17.90 0.55 -44.59
N VAL A 88 18.68 -0.16 -45.39
CA VAL A 88 20.09 0.09 -45.54
C VAL A 88 20.33 0.28 -47.08
N ASP A 89 20.57 1.50 -47.49
CA ASP A 89 20.78 1.88 -48.87
C ASP A 89 19.65 1.43 -49.84
N GLY A 90 18.39 1.54 -49.37
CA GLY A 90 17.20 1.11 -50.12
C GLY A 90 16.89 -0.39 -50.04
N VAL A 91 17.61 -1.16 -49.22
CA VAL A 91 17.38 -2.59 -49.02
C VAL A 91 16.92 -2.93 -47.59
N PRO A 92 15.71 -3.50 -47.40
CA PRO A 92 15.24 -3.94 -46.09
C PRO A 92 16.11 -5.05 -45.50
N THR A 93 16.98 -4.74 -44.55
CA THR A 93 18.01 -5.63 -44.01
C THR A 93 17.76 -5.91 -42.50
N ALA A 94 17.86 -7.16 -42.06
CA ALA A 94 17.69 -7.60 -40.69
C ALA A 94 19.01 -7.46 -39.90
N ILE A 95 19.50 -6.25 -39.71
CA ILE A 95 20.79 -5.96 -39.08
C ILE A 95 20.87 -6.30 -37.58
N PHE A 96 19.72 -6.50 -36.92
CA PHE A 96 19.63 -6.85 -35.51
C PHE A 96 19.41 -8.33 -35.22
N ALA A 97 19.24 -9.16 -36.28
CA ALA A 97 19.04 -10.59 -36.10
C ALA A 97 20.24 -11.24 -35.36
N GLY A 98 19.94 -12.04 -34.34
CA GLY A 98 20.94 -12.68 -33.50
C GLY A 98 21.71 -11.75 -32.53
N LYS A 99 21.31 -10.46 -32.43
CA LYS A 99 21.93 -9.49 -31.53
C LYS A 99 21.06 -9.26 -30.30
N GLN A 100 21.66 -8.72 -29.23
CA GLN A 100 20.95 -8.27 -28.04
C GLN A 100 20.73 -6.77 -28.11
N LEU A 101 19.55 -6.32 -27.64
CA LEU A 101 19.27 -4.91 -27.44
C LEU A 101 19.01 -4.61 -25.95
N TYR A 102 19.74 -3.65 -25.40
CA TYR A 102 19.50 -3.20 -24.04
C TYR A 102 18.23 -2.36 -23.96
N ILE A 103 17.46 -2.57 -22.89
CA ILE A 103 16.31 -1.73 -22.56
C ILE A 103 16.74 -0.75 -21.46
N ASP A 104 16.67 0.53 -21.77
CA ASP A 104 16.98 1.61 -20.85
C ASP A 104 15.85 2.65 -20.89
N ASN A 105 15.34 2.99 -19.71
CA ASN A 105 14.26 3.98 -19.54
C ASN A 105 13.02 3.73 -20.43
N TYR A 106 12.72 2.45 -20.71
CA TYR A 106 11.57 2.07 -21.54
C TYR A 106 10.28 2.11 -20.74
N ARG A 107 9.19 2.60 -21.38
CA ARG A 107 7.86 2.68 -20.78
C ARG A 107 6.91 1.71 -21.44
N TYR A 108 6.24 0.91 -20.60
CA TYR A 108 5.26 -0.10 -21.01
C TYR A 108 3.86 0.50 -20.99
N GLU A 109 3.56 1.41 -21.89
CA GLU A 109 2.34 2.26 -21.85
C GLU A 109 1.07 1.53 -22.29
N GLU A 110 1.16 0.29 -22.72
CA GLU A 110 0.03 -0.51 -23.16
C GLU A 110 -0.97 -0.80 -22.04
N ARG A 111 -0.52 -0.80 -20.79
CA ARG A 111 -1.36 -1.07 -19.63
C ARG A 111 -0.99 -0.15 -18.46
N GLN A 112 -1.97 0.65 -18.04
CA GLN A 112 -1.88 1.42 -16.81
C GLN A 112 -2.06 0.49 -15.60
N ARG A 113 -1.46 0.87 -14.49
CA ARG A 113 -1.68 0.19 -13.21
C ARG A 113 -3.01 0.62 -12.63
N LEU A 114 -3.78 -0.35 -12.16
CA LEU A 114 -5.03 -0.11 -11.46
C LEU A 114 -4.80 -0.39 -9.97
N VAL A 115 -5.10 0.58 -9.14
CA VAL A 115 -4.90 0.51 -7.69
C VAL A 115 -6.27 0.56 -7.03
N ASN A 116 -6.63 -0.53 -6.35
CA ASN A 116 -7.84 -0.62 -5.52
C ASN A 116 -7.42 -0.76 -4.05
N VAL A 117 -7.90 0.14 -3.21
CA VAL A 117 -7.63 0.11 -1.76
C VAL A 117 -8.94 0.05 -0.99
N LYS A 118 -9.11 -1.03 -0.23
CA LYS A 118 -10.23 -1.24 0.68
C LYS A 118 -9.75 -1.12 2.11
N LYS A 119 -10.46 -0.32 2.90
CA LYS A 119 -10.19 -0.16 4.33
C LYS A 119 -11.47 -0.37 5.13
N GLU A 120 -11.35 -1.12 6.21
CA GLU A 120 -12.44 -1.36 7.14
C GLU A 120 -11.95 -1.11 8.57
N THR A 121 -12.79 -0.50 9.39
CA THR A 121 -12.50 -0.31 10.82
C THR A 121 -13.76 -0.59 11.61
N TYR A 122 -13.61 -1.41 12.63
CA TYR A 122 -14.63 -1.73 13.61
C TYR A 122 -14.16 -1.28 14.98
N ARG A 123 -15.04 -0.60 15.73
CA ARG A 123 -14.76 -0.21 17.10
C ARG A 123 -15.98 -0.46 17.98
N PHE A 124 -15.72 -1.11 19.08
CA PHE A 124 -16.64 -1.29 20.18
C PHE A 124 -16.05 -0.63 21.42
N LEU A 125 -16.82 0.18 22.09
CA LEU A 125 -16.51 0.75 23.41
C LEU A 125 -17.68 0.51 24.34
N GLN A 126 -17.39 0.02 25.54
CA GLN A 126 -18.34 -0.10 26.62
C GLN A 126 -17.74 0.54 27.87
N GLY A 127 -18.41 1.52 28.42
CA GLY A 127 -17.98 2.17 29.65
C GLY A 127 -19.07 2.23 30.70
N LEU A 128 -18.61 2.45 31.90
CA LEU A 128 -19.42 2.75 33.10
C LEU A 128 -18.83 3.98 33.78
N ARG A 129 -19.68 4.86 34.24
CA ARG A 129 -19.28 6.02 35.05
C ARG A 129 -20.27 6.27 36.15
N GLY A 130 -19.83 6.97 37.17
CA GLY A 130 -20.72 7.34 38.26
C GLY A 130 -20.01 8.10 39.35
N THR A 131 -20.80 8.51 40.36
CA THR A 131 -20.35 9.25 41.54
C THR A 131 -20.60 8.41 42.78
N ARG A 132 -19.62 8.37 43.71
CA ARG A 132 -19.78 7.75 45.00
C ARG A 132 -19.17 8.65 46.09
N GLY A 133 -20.03 9.26 46.88
CA GLY A 133 -19.62 10.35 47.80
C GLY A 133 -19.09 11.52 46.98
N ASP A 134 -17.90 12.00 47.30
CA ASP A 134 -17.23 13.11 46.63
C ASP A 134 -16.30 12.67 45.48
N TRP A 135 -16.38 11.39 45.08
CA TRP A 135 -15.56 10.82 44.07
C TRP A 135 -16.36 10.51 42.80
N ASP A 136 -15.89 11.04 41.65
CA ASP A 136 -16.33 10.64 40.33
C ASP A 136 -15.41 9.53 39.81
N TRP A 137 -15.97 8.54 39.17
CA TRP A 137 -15.22 7.45 38.59
C TRP A 137 -15.72 7.07 37.20
N GLU A 138 -14.82 6.61 36.32
CA GLU A 138 -15.16 6.09 35.02
C GLU A 138 -14.21 4.92 34.67
N THR A 139 -14.76 3.92 33.99
CA THR A 139 -14.00 2.81 33.43
C THR A 139 -14.55 2.51 32.04
N ALA A 140 -13.68 2.16 31.13
CA ALA A 140 -14.07 1.77 29.80
C ALA A 140 -13.26 0.59 29.29
N PHE A 141 -13.89 -0.22 28.46
CA PHE A 141 -13.28 -1.25 27.63
C PHE A 141 -13.43 -0.84 26.18
N VAL A 142 -12.35 -0.95 25.40
CA VAL A 142 -12.32 -0.70 23.95
C VAL A 142 -11.75 -1.92 23.24
N LYS A 143 -12.45 -2.35 22.20
CA LYS A 143 -11.89 -3.26 21.19
C LYS A 143 -12.03 -2.61 19.83
N SER A 144 -10.93 -2.50 19.09
CA SER A 144 -10.91 -1.93 17.75
C SER A 144 -10.05 -2.78 16.83
N GLN A 145 -10.48 -2.92 15.58
CA GLN A 145 -9.69 -3.54 14.53
C GLN A 145 -9.75 -2.67 13.28
N ALA A 146 -8.62 -2.42 12.67
CA ALA A 146 -8.52 -1.78 11.36
C ALA A 146 -7.83 -2.72 10.37
N GLN A 147 -8.41 -2.84 9.17
CA GLN A 147 -7.87 -3.63 8.07
C GLN A 147 -7.70 -2.78 6.83
N SER A 148 -6.64 -3.03 6.08
CA SER A 148 -6.38 -2.42 4.77
C SER A 148 -5.99 -3.51 3.78
N ASN A 149 -6.63 -3.53 2.63
CA ASN A 149 -6.28 -4.40 1.51
C ASN A 149 -6.03 -3.53 0.30
N ASP A 150 -4.77 -3.46 -0.13
CA ASP A 150 -4.29 -2.73 -1.31
C ASP A 150 -3.94 -3.76 -2.38
N VAL A 151 -4.62 -3.69 -3.52
CA VAL A 151 -4.34 -4.52 -4.69
C VAL A 151 -3.96 -3.61 -5.83
N THR A 152 -2.79 -3.84 -6.41
CA THR A 152 -2.35 -3.15 -7.62
C THR A 152 -2.26 -4.15 -8.77
N SER A 153 -3.16 -4.00 -9.74
CA SER A 153 -3.18 -4.77 -10.97
C SER A 153 -2.30 -4.16 -12.05
N ASN A 154 -1.97 -4.97 -13.05
CA ASN A 154 -1.11 -4.60 -14.19
C ASN A 154 0.30 -4.15 -13.74
N ARG A 155 0.82 -4.72 -12.66
CA ARG A 155 2.25 -4.62 -12.34
C ARG A 155 3.00 -5.57 -13.27
N MET A 156 4.24 -5.25 -13.58
CA MET A 156 5.07 -6.09 -14.43
C MET A 156 6.04 -6.88 -13.57
N SER A 157 6.09 -8.21 -13.80
CA SER A 157 7.10 -9.08 -13.20
C SER A 157 8.41 -8.96 -13.98
N ASN A 158 9.51 -8.76 -13.27
CA ASN A 158 10.85 -8.76 -13.87
C ASN A 158 11.19 -10.12 -14.50
N THR A 159 10.85 -11.22 -13.84
CA THR A 159 11.09 -12.58 -14.33
C THR A 159 10.27 -12.88 -15.58
N LEU A 160 8.96 -12.64 -15.57
CA LEU A 160 8.10 -12.89 -16.73
C LEU A 160 8.46 -12.00 -17.91
N LEU A 161 8.86 -10.74 -17.64
CA LEU A 161 9.34 -9.84 -18.68
C LEU A 161 10.64 -10.37 -19.32
N LYS A 162 11.61 -10.81 -18.51
CA LYS A 162 12.84 -11.42 -18.99
C LYS A 162 12.56 -12.64 -19.89
N GLU A 163 11.65 -13.53 -19.45
CA GLU A 163 11.24 -14.69 -20.25
C GLU A 163 10.60 -14.26 -21.58
N ALA A 164 9.67 -13.30 -21.53
CA ALA A 164 8.98 -12.81 -22.72
C ALA A 164 9.90 -12.11 -23.72
N LEU A 165 10.92 -11.39 -23.24
CA LEU A 165 11.92 -10.72 -24.06
C LEU A 165 12.91 -11.72 -24.73
N ASN A 166 13.00 -12.95 -24.23
CA ASN A 166 13.90 -13.99 -24.76
C ASN A 166 13.15 -15.09 -25.53
N ASP A 167 11.82 -14.96 -25.68
CA ASP A 167 11.02 -15.98 -26.39
C ASP A 167 11.23 -15.93 -27.90
N SER A 168 11.50 -17.07 -28.48
CA SER A 168 11.73 -17.24 -29.96
C SER A 168 10.44 -17.50 -30.74
N THR A 169 9.27 -17.49 -30.06
CA THR A 169 7.97 -17.72 -30.69
C THR A 169 7.18 -16.41 -30.88
N PRO A 170 6.10 -16.41 -31.69
CA PRO A 170 5.24 -15.25 -31.83
C PRO A 170 4.61 -14.74 -30.50
N ALA A 171 4.70 -15.53 -29.42
CA ALA A 171 4.26 -15.12 -28.07
C ALA A 171 5.28 -14.23 -27.34
N ALA A 172 6.45 -13.97 -27.92
CA ALA A 172 7.45 -13.04 -27.38
C ALA A 172 6.84 -11.66 -27.10
N TYR A 173 7.38 -10.95 -26.11
CA TYR A 173 7.08 -9.52 -25.99
C TYR A 173 7.67 -8.76 -27.17
N ASN A 174 6.83 -7.92 -27.80
CA ASN A 174 7.21 -7.15 -28.98
C ASN A 174 7.39 -5.65 -28.62
N PRO A 175 8.58 -5.18 -28.27
CA PRO A 175 8.84 -3.78 -27.95
C PRO A 175 8.78 -2.85 -29.19
N PHE A 176 8.74 -3.41 -30.42
CA PHE A 176 8.77 -2.66 -31.68
C PHE A 176 7.37 -2.37 -32.23
N SER A 177 6.32 -2.84 -31.57
CA SER A 177 4.93 -2.75 -32.06
C SER A 177 4.24 -1.43 -31.74
N ALA A 178 4.87 -0.52 -31.02
CA ALA A 178 4.23 0.69 -30.47
C ALA A 178 2.96 0.37 -29.65
N GLY A 179 2.98 -0.73 -28.90
CA GLY A 179 1.86 -1.18 -28.06
C GLY A 179 0.76 -1.96 -28.80
N VAL A 180 0.87 -2.13 -30.10
CA VAL A 180 -0.08 -2.92 -30.88
C VAL A 180 0.41 -4.37 -30.97
N ASN A 181 -0.37 -5.32 -30.40
CA ASN A 181 0.03 -6.74 -30.35
C ASN A 181 1.41 -6.96 -29.71
N SER A 182 1.68 -6.27 -28.60
CA SER A 182 2.96 -6.38 -27.90
C SER A 182 3.11 -7.68 -27.09
N ASN A 183 2.02 -8.41 -26.84
CA ASN A 183 1.94 -9.57 -25.93
C ASN A 183 2.30 -9.23 -24.48
N ILE A 184 2.06 -8.00 -24.06
CA ILE A 184 2.38 -7.51 -22.71
C ILE A 184 1.69 -8.31 -21.61
N GLU A 185 0.49 -8.84 -21.87
CA GLU A 185 -0.36 -9.52 -20.88
C GLU A 185 0.35 -10.65 -20.15
N ARG A 186 1.25 -11.37 -20.83
CA ARG A 186 2.02 -12.46 -20.23
C ARG A 186 3.05 -12.02 -19.20
N THR A 187 3.32 -10.71 -19.10
CA THR A 187 4.30 -10.13 -18.18
C THR A 187 3.63 -9.48 -16.98
N LEU A 188 2.29 -9.35 -17.02
CA LEU A 188 1.52 -8.64 -16.01
C LEU A 188 1.11 -9.55 -14.87
N ILE A 189 1.11 -8.97 -13.69
CA ILE A 189 0.72 -9.59 -12.42
C ILE A 189 -0.12 -8.62 -11.60
N ASP A 190 -0.89 -9.18 -10.69
CA ASP A 190 -1.51 -8.45 -9.59
C ASP A 190 -0.69 -8.68 -8.34
N VAL A 191 -0.51 -7.65 -7.54
CA VAL A 191 0.19 -7.73 -6.25
C VAL A 191 -0.63 -7.10 -5.16
N TYR A 192 -0.47 -7.58 -3.93
CA TYR A 192 -1.22 -7.10 -2.79
C TYR A 192 -0.33 -6.63 -1.63
N ARG A 193 -0.92 -5.83 -0.77
CA ARG A 193 -0.47 -5.54 0.58
C ARG A 193 -1.68 -5.55 1.50
N LYS A 194 -1.65 -6.34 2.56
CA LYS A 194 -2.69 -6.43 3.57
C LYS A 194 -2.12 -5.99 4.90
N GLY A 195 -2.79 -5.05 5.54
CA GLY A 195 -2.43 -4.60 6.87
C GLY A 195 -3.58 -4.81 7.84
N THR A 196 -3.28 -5.28 9.03
CA THR A 196 -4.23 -5.39 10.14
C THR A 196 -3.64 -4.74 11.38
N SER A 197 -4.48 -4.02 12.11
CA SER A 197 -4.12 -3.45 13.41
C SER A 197 -5.24 -3.69 14.40
N ASP A 198 -4.92 -4.33 15.49
CA ASP A 198 -5.81 -4.65 16.59
C ASP A 198 -5.46 -3.85 17.84
N LEU A 199 -6.47 -3.38 18.53
CA LEU A 199 -6.35 -2.68 19.80
C LEU A 199 -7.38 -3.24 20.79
N MET A 200 -6.91 -3.61 21.96
CA MET A 200 -7.74 -3.83 23.15
C MET A 200 -7.24 -2.93 24.28
N MET A 201 -8.15 -2.22 24.93
CA MET A 201 -7.81 -1.32 26.01
C MET A 201 -8.84 -1.41 27.13
N VAL A 202 -8.36 -1.31 28.35
CA VAL A 202 -9.19 -1.10 29.56
C VAL A 202 -8.57 0.05 30.30
N ASP A 203 -9.41 1.00 30.70
CA ASP A 203 -9.00 2.08 31.57
C ASP A 203 -9.90 2.23 32.79
N PHE A 204 -9.35 2.85 33.81
CA PHE A 204 -10.07 3.28 35.01
C PHE A 204 -9.52 4.62 35.46
N LYS A 205 -10.39 5.57 35.75
CA LYS A 205 -10.03 6.85 36.36
C LYS A 205 -10.96 7.20 37.46
N ILE A 206 -10.45 7.92 38.47
CA ILE A 206 -11.21 8.41 39.64
C ILE A 206 -10.70 9.80 39.99
N SER A 207 -11.64 10.71 40.29
CA SER A 207 -11.33 12.09 40.62
C SER A 207 -12.14 12.58 41.79
N ASN A 208 -11.57 13.53 42.54
CA ASN A 208 -12.23 14.29 43.58
C ASN A 208 -11.78 15.74 43.44
N ASN A 209 -12.74 16.65 43.32
CA ASN A 209 -12.46 18.08 43.17
C ASN A 209 -12.27 18.81 44.50
N ASP A 210 -12.62 18.16 45.61
CA ASP A 210 -12.64 18.71 46.97
C ASP A 210 -11.84 17.80 47.94
N LEU A 211 -10.63 17.37 47.54
CA LEU A 211 -9.83 16.42 48.31
C LEU A 211 -9.40 16.98 49.66
N TRP A 212 -9.00 18.27 49.71
CA TRP A 212 -8.79 19.06 50.93
C TRP A 212 -8.87 20.56 50.62
N GLU A 213 -9.19 21.38 51.65
CA GLU A 213 -9.29 22.82 51.55
C GLU A 213 -7.96 23.49 51.86
N MET A 214 -7.59 24.47 51.03
CA MET A 214 -6.45 25.39 51.23
C MET A 214 -6.95 26.84 51.31
N SER A 215 -6.08 27.76 51.70
CA SER A 215 -6.44 29.20 51.81
C SER A 215 -6.88 29.83 50.49
N GLY A 216 -6.51 29.22 49.33
CA GLY A 216 -6.87 29.67 47.98
C GLY A 216 -8.07 28.95 47.38
N GLY A 217 -8.61 27.91 48.02
CA GLY A 217 -9.68 27.06 47.50
C GLY A 217 -9.44 25.58 47.70
N ASN A 218 -10.23 24.74 47.08
CA ASN A 218 -10.11 23.29 47.20
C ASN A 218 -9.09 22.69 46.26
N VAL A 219 -8.35 21.69 46.73
CA VAL A 219 -7.44 20.90 45.93
C VAL A 219 -8.19 19.73 45.29
N GLY A 220 -8.13 19.64 43.97
CA GLY A 220 -8.63 18.51 43.22
C GLY A 220 -7.53 17.48 42.91
N ALA A 221 -7.92 16.22 42.83
CA ALA A 221 -7.02 15.13 42.40
C ALA A 221 -7.70 14.20 41.41
N LEU A 222 -6.92 13.70 40.47
CA LEU A 222 -7.31 12.65 39.53
C LEU A 222 -6.23 11.56 39.51
N PHE A 223 -6.67 10.31 39.50
CA PHE A 223 -5.83 9.13 39.35
C PHE A 223 -6.39 8.24 38.24
N GLY A 224 -5.52 7.66 37.43
CA GLY A 224 -5.93 6.75 36.37
C GLY A 224 -4.95 5.63 36.14
N LEU A 225 -5.49 4.52 35.67
CA LEU A 225 -4.78 3.31 35.25
C LEU A 225 -5.28 2.93 33.85
N GLU A 226 -4.37 2.48 33.00
CA GLU A 226 -4.67 1.97 31.67
C GLU A 226 -3.90 0.69 31.42
N TYR A 227 -4.57 -0.30 30.82
CA TYR A 227 -3.94 -1.46 30.18
C TYR A 227 -4.30 -1.44 28.70
N ARG A 228 -3.31 -1.60 27.84
CA ARG A 228 -3.46 -1.62 26.38
C ARG A 228 -2.67 -2.76 25.78
N ASP A 229 -3.32 -3.50 24.89
CA ASP A 229 -2.77 -4.54 24.05
C ASP A 229 -2.91 -4.10 22.59
N GLU A 230 -1.81 -4.09 21.85
CA GLU A 230 -1.74 -3.67 20.47
C GLU A 230 -1.03 -4.74 19.63
N GLU A 231 -1.62 -5.05 18.48
CA GLU A 231 -1.04 -5.96 17.49
C GLU A 231 -1.11 -5.34 16.10
N VAL A 232 -0.05 -5.54 15.32
CA VAL A 232 0.06 -5.07 13.93
C VAL A 232 0.62 -6.19 13.09
N ASP A 233 0.00 -6.38 11.91
CA ASP A 233 0.46 -7.29 10.87
C ASP A 233 0.43 -6.57 9.51
N ASP A 234 1.52 -6.67 8.73
CA ASP A 234 1.67 -6.13 7.36
C ASP A 234 2.19 -7.25 6.46
N ASP A 235 1.28 -7.91 5.75
CA ASP A 235 1.50 -9.02 4.81
C ASP A 235 1.58 -8.47 3.38
N ARG A 236 2.64 -8.79 2.68
CA ARG A 236 2.90 -8.36 1.30
C ARG A 236 2.97 -9.55 0.37
N ASP A 237 2.65 -9.29 -0.88
CA ASP A 237 2.81 -10.28 -1.95
C ASP A 237 4.25 -10.82 -1.99
N PRO A 238 4.46 -12.14 -2.16
CA PRO A 238 5.80 -12.76 -2.21
C PRO A 238 6.74 -12.16 -3.26
N ARG A 239 6.20 -11.47 -4.26
CA ARG A 239 6.99 -10.74 -5.26
C ARG A 239 7.45 -9.36 -4.78
N LEU A 240 6.87 -8.86 -3.66
CA LEU A 240 7.21 -7.59 -3.05
C LEU A 240 7.98 -7.74 -1.73
N ASP A 241 7.83 -8.86 -1.01
CA ASP A 241 8.46 -9.07 0.29
C ASP A 241 9.92 -9.58 0.21
N GLY A 242 10.34 -10.03 -0.97
CA GLY A 242 11.66 -10.60 -1.22
C GLY A 242 11.71 -12.12 -1.21
N THR A 243 10.59 -12.82 -1.01
CA THR A 243 10.49 -14.28 -1.12
C THR A 243 10.77 -14.72 -2.56
N ILE A 244 10.18 -14.02 -3.54
CA ILE A 244 10.47 -14.22 -4.96
C ILE A 244 11.46 -13.15 -5.41
N THR A 245 12.68 -13.57 -5.74
CA THR A 245 13.76 -12.70 -6.19
C THR A 245 13.87 -12.70 -7.72
N TYR A 246 14.41 -11.60 -8.25
CA TYR A 246 14.72 -11.48 -9.67
C TYR A 246 16.20 -11.78 -9.94
N THR A 247 16.44 -12.65 -10.91
CA THR A 247 17.78 -12.89 -11.47
C THR A 247 17.84 -12.27 -12.85
N ASP A 248 18.76 -11.35 -13.04
CA ASP A 248 18.89 -10.59 -14.28
C ASP A 248 19.41 -11.42 -15.46
N TYR A 249 19.63 -10.76 -16.59
CA TYR A 249 20.10 -11.40 -17.82
C TYR A 249 21.55 -11.91 -17.72
N GLU A 250 22.36 -11.35 -16.84
CA GLU A 250 23.73 -11.74 -16.59
C GLU A 250 23.85 -12.90 -15.61
N GLY A 251 22.74 -13.29 -15.00
CA GLY A 251 22.67 -14.34 -13.98
C GLY A 251 22.85 -13.81 -12.55
N ASP A 252 22.89 -12.50 -12.38
CA ASP A 252 23.00 -11.87 -11.06
C ASP A 252 21.63 -11.78 -10.38
N THR A 253 21.57 -12.25 -9.14
CA THR A 253 20.39 -12.09 -8.29
C THR A 253 20.60 -10.90 -7.34
N TYR A 254 19.69 -9.96 -7.39
CA TYR A 254 19.78 -8.75 -6.57
C TYR A 254 18.89 -8.86 -5.34
N PRO A 255 19.44 -8.82 -4.12
CA PRO A 255 18.62 -8.84 -2.88
C PRO A 255 17.79 -7.56 -2.68
N LEU A 256 18.12 -6.50 -3.45
CA LEU A 256 17.43 -5.20 -3.38
C LEU A 256 16.47 -4.94 -4.55
N VAL A 257 16.22 -5.95 -5.37
CA VAL A 257 15.27 -5.85 -6.50
C VAL A 257 14.19 -6.91 -6.32
N ALA A 258 12.97 -6.46 -6.08
CA ALA A 258 11.80 -7.34 -6.06
C ALA A 258 11.52 -7.89 -7.49
N ASP A 259 10.77 -9.00 -7.58
CA ASP A 259 10.30 -9.48 -8.89
C ASP A 259 9.26 -8.54 -9.54
N VAL A 260 8.93 -7.44 -8.92
CA VAL A 260 8.06 -6.39 -9.45
C VAL A 260 8.89 -5.24 -9.96
N LEU A 261 8.74 -4.92 -11.25
CA LEU A 261 9.49 -3.85 -11.90
C LEU A 261 9.39 -2.53 -11.14
N ASN A 262 10.54 -1.91 -10.86
CA ASN A 262 10.69 -0.68 -10.06
C ASN A 262 10.17 -0.79 -8.61
N SER A 263 10.34 -1.95 -8.01
CA SER A 263 10.10 -2.14 -6.58
C SER A 263 11.35 -2.69 -5.89
N SER A 264 11.61 -2.22 -4.70
CA SER A 264 12.57 -2.83 -3.78
C SER A 264 11.82 -3.78 -2.85
N PRO A 265 12.43 -4.90 -2.48
CA PRO A 265 11.82 -5.81 -1.50
C PRO A 265 11.58 -5.10 -0.17
N THR A 266 10.43 -5.35 0.41
CA THR A 266 10.09 -4.90 1.75
C THR A 266 9.40 -6.05 2.44
N GLY A 267 10.09 -6.66 3.40
CA GLY A 267 9.58 -7.84 4.12
C GLY A 267 8.30 -7.56 4.90
N ASP A 268 7.60 -8.62 5.19
CA ASP A 268 6.45 -8.60 6.09
C ASP A 268 6.86 -8.13 7.48
N VAL A 269 5.95 -7.49 8.15
CA VAL A 269 6.16 -6.98 9.51
C VAL A 269 5.00 -7.36 10.38
N SER A 270 5.28 -8.02 11.49
CA SER A 270 4.31 -8.28 12.54
C SER A 270 4.89 -7.93 13.91
N GLY A 271 4.04 -7.54 14.81
CA GLY A 271 4.46 -7.21 16.17
C GLY A 271 3.30 -6.95 17.10
N SER A 272 3.52 -7.18 18.36
CA SER A 272 2.56 -6.88 19.43
C SER A 272 3.26 -6.23 20.61
N ARG A 273 2.52 -5.46 21.37
CA ARG A 273 2.98 -4.90 22.64
C ARG A 273 1.85 -4.75 23.65
N ASN A 274 2.22 -4.90 24.91
CA ASN A 274 1.35 -4.60 26.05
C ASN A 274 1.88 -3.36 26.76
N VAL A 275 0.99 -2.46 27.13
CA VAL A 275 1.32 -1.23 27.85
C VAL A 275 0.46 -1.14 29.10
N ILE A 276 1.10 -0.90 30.23
CA ILE A 276 0.45 -0.56 31.50
C ILE A 276 0.87 0.85 31.86
N SER A 277 -0.10 1.73 32.07
CA SER A 277 0.12 3.13 32.42
C SER A 277 -0.59 3.49 33.71
N ALA A 278 0.04 4.32 34.51
CA ALA A 278 -0.58 4.97 35.68
C ALA A 278 -0.30 6.47 35.58
N PHE A 279 -1.30 7.28 35.88
CA PHE A 279 -1.17 8.73 35.87
C PHE A 279 -1.90 9.36 37.04
N SER A 280 -1.45 10.53 37.44
CA SER A 280 -2.10 11.32 38.46
C SER A 280 -1.99 12.81 38.12
N GLU A 281 -3.01 13.56 38.48
CA GLU A 281 -3.07 15.00 38.32
C GLU A 281 -3.55 15.62 39.62
N LEU A 282 -2.94 16.75 40.03
CA LEU A 282 -3.34 17.54 41.15
C LEU A 282 -3.63 18.96 40.68
N GLN A 283 -4.82 19.46 41.00
CA GLN A 283 -5.21 20.84 40.79
C GLN A 283 -5.08 21.59 42.13
N VAL A 284 -4.15 22.50 42.20
CA VAL A 284 -3.90 23.32 43.38
C VAL A 284 -4.36 24.74 43.09
N PRO A 285 -5.23 25.36 43.97
CA PRO A 285 -5.78 26.69 43.76
C PRO A 285 -4.74 27.81 43.90
#